data_f275170289438d5b4ad12b81382ef86f
#
_entry.id   f275170289438d5b4ad12b81382ef86f
#
_cell.length_a   1.000
_cell.length_b   1.000
_cell.length_c   1.000
_cell.angle_alpha   90.00
_cell.angle_beta   90.00
_cell.angle_gamma   90.00
#
_symmetry.space_group_name_H-M   'P 1'
#
loop_
_entity.id
_entity.type
_entity.pdbx_description
1 polymer ?
#
loop_
_entity_poly.entity_id
_entity_poly.type
_entity_poly.pdbx_seq_one_letter_code
_entity_poly.pdbx_strand_id
1 'polypeptide(L)'
;MSTKPDTSKMEYRYLGNSGLRVSVFGWGNWVNNQDDKLTLDSIKLCLENGVNFFDTAEGYGLGTGELTLGKALKELNVEREKVVISTKLFKIGDDPNDSALSRKHILEGLKNSLKRLQLDYVDIVFCHRPDRQTPIEETCKAMNNLIDLGLAFYWGTSEWESDLIMEAYKVCEELKLIPPICEQCNYNMFVRERVEDEYRDLFKKYKMGTTIWSPLFSGILTGKYIKEIPKDSRFNNNNDGGSNSFKTYMDNKKEYDAKLMKLKEIAEKKLNCTLAQLALAWVIANPDTSTCLLGASKTNQLEENFKAFEVYKKLDKNILLEIEKTLNNTPRGEIDYRDWKELPSRRNILLDVDYYKGGSN
;
A
#
# COMPACT_ATOMS: atom_id res chain seq x y z
N MET A 1 29.27 1.45 -12.05
CA MET A 1 28.29 2.38 -12.65
C MET A 1 27.18 2.53 -11.65
N SER A 2 26.56 3.70 -11.55
CA SER A 2 25.40 3.92 -10.69
C SER A 2 24.15 3.22 -11.27
N THR A 3 23.25 2.78 -10.41
CA THR A 3 22.03 2.06 -10.79
C THR A 3 20.83 2.93 -10.52
N LYS A 4 19.91 2.99 -11.47
CA LYS A 4 18.65 3.78 -11.39
C LYS A 4 17.49 3.02 -12.04
N PRO A 5 16.22 3.39 -11.75
CA PRO A 5 15.05 2.78 -12.37
C PRO A 5 15.04 2.95 -13.91
N ASP A 6 14.63 1.88 -14.63
CA ASP A 6 14.31 1.96 -16.05
C ASP A 6 12.91 2.56 -16.24
N THR A 7 12.83 3.88 -16.30
CA THR A 7 11.56 4.62 -16.32
C THR A 7 10.69 4.37 -17.55
N SER A 8 11.20 3.68 -18.57
CA SER A 8 10.43 3.33 -19.77
C SER A 8 9.41 2.22 -19.54
N LYS A 9 9.54 1.46 -18.45
CA LYS A 9 8.77 0.25 -18.17
C LYS A 9 7.62 0.46 -17.18
N MET A 10 7.42 1.66 -16.65
CA MET A 10 6.48 1.90 -15.56
C MET A 10 5.73 3.23 -15.73
N GLU A 11 4.48 3.26 -15.28
CA GLU A 11 3.72 4.50 -15.10
C GLU A 11 4.08 5.15 -13.76
N TYR A 12 4.11 6.49 -13.72
CA TYR A 12 4.37 7.27 -12.51
C TYR A 12 3.21 8.21 -12.22
N ARG A 13 2.74 8.17 -10.98
CA ARG A 13 1.62 8.98 -10.47
C ARG A 13 2.10 9.97 -9.43
N TYR A 14 1.41 11.08 -9.32
CA TYR A 14 1.62 11.99 -8.20
C TYR A 14 1.14 11.33 -6.90
N LEU A 15 1.92 11.48 -5.84
CA LEU A 15 1.54 10.99 -4.52
C LEU A 15 0.74 12.07 -3.80
N GLY A 16 -0.58 11.96 -3.86
CA GLY A 16 -1.48 12.91 -3.26
C GLY A 16 -1.34 14.33 -3.83
N ASN A 17 -1.60 15.33 -2.99
CA ASN A 17 -1.47 16.73 -3.34
C ASN A 17 -0.01 17.22 -3.23
N SER A 18 0.90 16.52 -3.89
CA SER A 18 2.33 16.84 -3.87
C SER A 18 2.93 16.77 -5.27
N GLY A 19 4.12 17.32 -5.44
CA GLY A 19 4.90 17.18 -6.67
C GLY A 19 5.66 15.86 -6.79
N LEU A 20 5.62 15.01 -5.76
CA LEU A 20 6.34 13.75 -5.74
C LEU A 20 5.69 12.71 -6.65
N ARG A 21 6.50 12.11 -7.54
CA ARG A 21 6.03 11.06 -8.47
C ARG A 21 6.57 9.69 -8.06
N VAL A 22 5.66 8.75 -7.90
CA VAL A 22 5.96 7.35 -7.54
C VAL A 22 5.51 6.41 -8.64
N SER A 23 6.23 5.31 -8.83
CA SER A 23 5.82 4.24 -9.73
C SER A 23 4.54 3.57 -9.25
N VAL A 24 3.64 3.16 -10.15
CA VAL A 24 2.36 2.52 -9.78
C VAL A 24 2.55 1.20 -9.03
N PHE A 25 3.68 0.53 -9.20
CA PHE A 25 4.15 -0.51 -8.29
C PHE A 25 5.32 0.01 -7.46
N GLY A 26 5.27 -0.25 -6.16
CA GLY A 26 6.35 -0.08 -5.22
C GLY A 26 6.81 -1.43 -4.68
N TRP A 27 7.86 -1.44 -3.91
CA TRP A 27 8.36 -2.63 -3.23
C TRP A 27 8.41 -2.41 -1.72
N GLY A 28 7.99 -3.42 -0.94
CA GLY A 28 8.05 -3.41 0.51
C GLY A 28 8.69 -4.68 1.06
N ASN A 29 9.57 -4.55 2.04
CA ASN A 29 10.36 -5.67 2.56
C ASN A 29 9.77 -6.36 3.81
N TRP A 30 8.48 -6.16 4.10
CA TRP A 30 7.84 -6.86 5.22
C TRP A 30 8.04 -8.39 5.19
N VAL A 31 7.96 -9.01 3.99
CA VAL A 31 8.05 -10.47 3.82
C VAL A 31 9.48 -10.99 3.89
N ASN A 32 10.46 -10.20 3.46
CA ASN A 32 11.88 -10.59 3.31
C ASN A 32 12.83 -9.69 4.11
N ASN A 33 12.36 -9.15 5.21
CA ASN A 33 13.10 -8.18 6.03
C ASN A 33 14.34 -8.71 6.76
N GLN A 34 14.62 -10.00 6.65
CA GLN A 34 15.80 -10.66 7.26
C GLN A 34 16.68 -11.40 6.24
N ASP A 35 16.40 -11.27 4.94
CA ASP A 35 17.16 -11.94 3.86
C ASP A 35 17.85 -10.88 2.99
N ASP A 36 19.15 -10.66 3.27
CA ASP A 36 19.98 -9.70 2.54
C ASP A 36 20.02 -10.02 1.04
N LYS A 37 20.17 -11.32 0.67
CA LYS A 37 20.28 -11.73 -0.74
C LYS A 37 18.97 -11.54 -1.47
N LEU A 38 17.85 -11.97 -0.90
CA LEU A 38 16.52 -11.81 -1.52
C LEU A 38 16.17 -10.34 -1.65
N THR A 39 16.52 -9.50 -0.65
CA THR A 39 16.33 -8.05 -0.70
C THR A 39 17.14 -7.43 -1.84
N LEU A 40 18.42 -7.76 -1.96
CA LEU A 40 19.31 -7.29 -3.03
C LEU A 40 18.77 -7.64 -4.42
N ASP A 41 18.46 -8.92 -4.64
CA ASP A 41 17.94 -9.43 -5.91
C ASP A 41 16.57 -8.78 -6.25
N SER A 42 15.71 -8.58 -5.24
CA SER A 42 14.42 -7.92 -5.41
C SER A 42 14.55 -6.45 -5.81
N ILE A 43 15.42 -5.69 -5.15
CA ILE A 43 15.64 -4.27 -5.48
C ILE A 43 16.22 -4.13 -6.88
N LYS A 44 17.21 -4.96 -7.24
CA LYS A 44 17.75 -4.97 -8.60
C LYS A 44 16.66 -5.18 -9.64
N LEU A 45 15.84 -6.21 -9.45
CA LEU A 45 14.72 -6.51 -10.35
C LEU A 45 13.70 -5.37 -10.40
N CYS A 46 13.40 -4.72 -9.26
CA CYS A 46 12.53 -3.56 -9.20
C CYS A 46 13.06 -2.39 -10.05
N LEU A 47 14.34 -2.05 -9.92
CA LEU A 47 14.96 -1.00 -10.70
C LEU A 47 14.95 -1.31 -12.21
N GLU A 48 15.22 -2.55 -12.59
CA GLU A 48 15.15 -3.03 -13.98
C GLU A 48 13.72 -2.95 -14.57
N ASN A 49 12.69 -2.94 -13.72
CA ASN A 49 11.28 -2.80 -14.10
C ASN A 49 10.70 -1.40 -13.84
N GLY A 50 11.54 -0.42 -13.52
CA GLY A 50 11.13 0.99 -13.40
C GLY A 50 10.50 1.35 -12.04
N VAL A 51 10.58 0.48 -11.04
CA VAL A 51 10.12 0.81 -9.69
C VAL A 51 11.05 1.83 -9.07
N ASN A 52 10.49 2.94 -8.60
CA ASN A 52 11.25 3.96 -7.86
C ASN A 52 10.86 4.07 -6.38
N PHE A 53 9.81 3.37 -5.92
CA PHE A 53 9.30 3.47 -4.54
C PHE A 53 9.66 2.23 -3.73
N PHE A 54 10.40 2.42 -2.62
CA PHE A 54 10.87 1.37 -1.73
C PHE A 54 10.46 1.67 -0.29
N ASP A 55 9.72 0.74 0.32
CA ASP A 55 9.06 0.92 1.61
C ASP A 55 9.58 -0.07 2.66
N THR A 56 9.86 0.44 3.85
CA THR A 56 10.24 -0.34 5.03
C THR A 56 9.58 0.23 6.29
N ALA A 57 9.99 -0.22 7.47
CA ALA A 57 9.59 0.32 8.77
C ALA A 57 10.60 -0.04 9.86
N GLU A 58 10.69 0.76 10.92
CA GLU A 58 11.53 0.47 12.08
C GLU A 58 11.16 -0.85 12.76
N GLY A 59 9.85 -1.19 12.78
CA GLY A 59 9.34 -2.41 13.38
C GLY A 59 9.56 -3.69 12.55
N TYR A 60 9.96 -3.58 11.27
CA TYR A 60 10.13 -4.76 10.43
C TYR A 60 11.39 -5.54 10.85
N GLY A 61 11.15 -6.69 11.50
CA GLY A 61 12.22 -7.51 12.08
C GLY A 61 13.07 -6.73 13.11
N LEU A 62 12.44 -5.82 13.87
CA LEU A 62 13.12 -4.97 14.86
C LEU A 62 14.32 -4.20 14.25
N GLY A 63 14.07 -3.57 13.11
CA GLY A 63 15.06 -2.75 12.39
C GLY A 63 15.88 -3.51 11.33
N THR A 64 15.80 -4.85 11.26
CA THR A 64 16.53 -5.61 10.23
C THR A 64 16.04 -5.29 8.83
N GLY A 65 14.75 -4.97 8.65
CA GLY A 65 14.20 -4.53 7.37
C GLY A 65 14.91 -3.29 6.82
N GLU A 66 15.16 -2.29 7.67
CA GLU A 66 15.89 -1.09 7.28
C GLU A 66 17.37 -1.37 7.01
N LEU A 67 17.99 -2.25 7.79
CA LEU A 67 19.38 -2.67 7.57
C LEU A 67 19.57 -3.38 6.23
N THR A 68 18.69 -4.33 5.87
CA THR A 68 18.78 -5.07 4.61
C THR A 68 18.55 -4.15 3.41
N LEU A 69 17.56 -3.22 3.50
CA LEU A 69 17.30 -2.23 2.46
C LEU A 69 18.52 -1.31 2.26
N GLY A 70 19.06 -0.73 3.35
CA GLY A 70 20.22 0.17 3.28
C GLY A 70 21.45 -0.50 2.68
N LYS A 71 21.75 -1.73 3.09
CA LYS A 71 22.84 -2.54 2.50
C LYS A 71 22.66 -2.75 1.00
N ALA A 72 21.46 -3.14 0.58
CA ALA A 72 21.17 -3.42 -0.83
C ALA A 72 21.25 -2.17 -1.70
N LEU A 73 20.73 -1.03 -1.25
CA LEU A 73 20.85 0.26 -1.96
C LEU A 73 22.31 0.65 -2.16
N LYS A 74 23.13 0.47 -1.12
CA LYS A 74 24.57 0.76 -1.16
C LYS A 74 25.33 -0.19 -2.07
N GLU A 75 25.09 -1.49 -1.98
CA GLU A 75 25.75 -2.52 -2.79
C GLU A 75 25.46 -2.34 -4.28
N LEU A 76 24.21 -2.02 -4.62
CA LEU A 76 23.78 -1.72 -5.99
C LEU A 76 24.22 -0.32 -6.47
N ASN A 77 24.85 0.48 -5.60
CA ASN A 77 25.24 1.86 -5.90
C ASN A 77 24.06 2.65 -6.52
N VAL A 78 22.89 2.61 -5.85
CA VAL A 78 21.68 3.26 -6.34
C VAL A 78 21.81 4.79 -6.27
N GLU A 79 21.49 5.48 -7.36
CA GLU A 79 21.40 6.94 -7.37
C GLU A 79 20.27 7.39 -6.43
N ARG A 80 20.62 7.92 -5.25
CA ARG A 80 19.66 8.22 -4.16
C ARG A 80 18.50 9.13 -4.61
N GLU A 81 18.78 10.14 -5.43
CA GLU A 81 17.80 11.09 -5.93
C GLU A 81 16.86 10.52 -7.01
N LYS A 82 17.10 9.31 -7.51
CA LYS A 82 16.26 8.64 -8.49
C LYS A 82 15.23 7.71 -7.87
N VAL A 83 15.29 7.52 -6.55
CA VAL A 83 14.41 6.62 -5.82
C VAL A 83 13.70 7.36 -4.68
N VAL A 84 12.53 6.87 -4.32
CA VAL A 84 11.71 7.32 -3.21
C VAL A 84 11.79 6.26 -2.11
N ILE A 85 12.37 6.61 -0.99
CA ILE A 85 12.52 5.70 0.17
C ILE A 85 11.55 6.14 1.26
N SER A 86 10.77 5.21 1.78
CA SER A 86 9.91 5.45 2.93
C SER A 86 10.25 4.53 4.10
N THR A 87 10.10 5.03 5.31
CA THR A 87 10.07 4.25 6.54
C THR A 87 8.92 4.67 7.43
N LYS A 88 8.65 3.91 8.49
CA LYS A 88 7.49 4.12 9.37
C LYS A 88 7.90 4.02 10.83
N LEU A 89 7.31 4.87 11.65
CA LEU A 89 7.58 4.99 13.07
C LEU A 89 6.32 4.63 13.87
N PHE A 90 6.44 3.75 14.83
CA PHE A 90 5.42 3.46 15.84
C PHE A 90 5.95 2.56 16.95
N LYS A 91 6.68 1.46 16.60
CA LYS A 91 7.18 0.52 17.60
C LYS A 91 8.43 -0.20 17.11
N ILE A 92 9.48 -0.18 17.96
CA ILE A 92 10.75 -0.89 17.71
C ILE A 92 11.12 -1.84 18.85
N GLY A 93 10.59 -1.68 20.04
CA GLY A 93 10.89 -2.44 21.24
C GLY A 93 9.75 -2.43 22.24
N ASP A 94 10.02 -2.80 23.48
CA ASP A 94 9.03 -2.90 24.56
C ASP A 94 9.32 -1.94 25.75
N ASP A 95 10.36 -1.10 25.65
CA ASP A 95 10.61 -0.07 26.65
C ASP A 95 9.58 1.08 26.57
N PRO A 96 9.37 1.87 27.64
CA PRO A 96 8.27 2.85 27.71
C PRO A 96 8.20 3.87 26.58
N ASN A 97 9.32 4.16 25.89
CA ASN A 97 9.38 5.11 24.78
C ASN A 97 9.72 4.45 23.44
N ASP A 98 9.69 3.12 23.36
CA ASP A 98 9.94 2.39 22.13
C ASP A 98 8.70 2.24 21.23
N SER A 99 7.58 2.82 21.66
CA SER A 99 6.32 2.78 20.95
C SER A 99 5.55 4.09 21.04
N ALA A 100 4.48 4.20 20.24
CA ALA A 100 3.61 5.37 20.11
C ALA A 100 4.19 6.50 19.24
N LEU A 101 3.46 7.63 19.16
CA LEU A 101 3.80 8.76 18.29
C LEU A 101 4.21 10.01 19.09
N SER A 102 4.81 9.79 20.28
CA SER A 102 5.37 10.91 21.03
C SER A 102 6.45 11.64 20.21
N ARG A 103 6.60 12.93 20.47
CA ARG A 103 7.67 13.74 19.87
C ARG A 103 9.05 13.10 20.04
N LYS A 104 9.30 12.50 21.23
CA LYS A 104 10.56 11.83 21.52
C LYS A 104 10.78 10.64 20.57
N HIS A 105 9.79 9.73 20.49
CA HIS A 105 9.91 8.55 19.64
C HIS A 105 10.03 8.92 18.15
N ILE A 106 9.25 9.89 17.67
CA ILE A 106 9.30 10.35 16.29
C ILE A 106 10.69 10.87 15.92
N LEU A 107 11.26 11.77 16.71
CA LEU A 107 12.56 12.39 16.39
C LEU A 107 13.75 11.44 16.55
N GLU A 108 13.78 10.64 17.62
CA GLU A 108 14.85 9.67 17.85
C GLU A 108 14.70 8.44 16.95
N GLY A 109 13.47 7.97 16.75
CA GLY A 109 13.13 6.85 15.88
C GLY A 109 13.62 7.08 14.46
N LEU A 110 13.29 8.23 13.83
CA LEU A 110 13.77 8.49 12.47
C LEU A 110 15.30 8.58 12.38
N LYS A 111 15.96 9.24 13.36
CA LYS A 111 17.43 9.29 13.39
C LYS A 111 18.05 7.89 13.46
N ASN A 112 17.44 6.98 14.23
CA ASN A 112 17.90 5.60 14.32
C ASN A 112 17.58 4.80 13.05
N SER A 113 16.41 5.03 12.43
CA SER A 113 16.06 4.47 11.11
C SER A 113 17.05 4.87 10.02
N LEU A 114 17.43 6.15 9.97
CA LEU A 114 18.43 6.64 9.01
C LEU A 114 19.81 5.98 9.19
N LYS A 115 20.23 5.74 10.45
CA LYS A 115 21.47 4.98 10.71
C LYS A 115 21.38 3.55 10.17
N ARG A 116 20.25 2.85 10.39
CA ARG A 116 20.03 1.49 9.88
C ARG A 116 19.97 1.46 8.36
N LEU A 117 19.28 2.41 7.75
CA LEU A 117 19.20 2.60 6.30
C LEU A 117 20.51 3.05 5.65
N GLN A 118 21.49 3.58 6.43
CA GLN A 118 22.71 4.20 5.95
C GLN A 118 22.43 5.38 4.98
N LEU A 119 21.40 6.17 5.29
CA LEU A 119 20.95 7.33 4.52
C LEU A 119 20.94 8.59 5.39
N ASP A 120 21.08 9.75 4.75
CA ASP A 120 20.99 11.05 5.40
C ASP A 120 19.53 11.52 5.57
N TYR A 121 18.64 11.05 4.68
CA TYR A 121 17.20 11.37 4.69
C TYR A 121 16.37 10.24 4.08
N VAL A 122 15.09 10.21 4.41
CA VAL A 122 14.06 9.48 3.67
C VAL A 122 13.18 10.47 2.90
N ASP A 123 12.51 10.02 1.84
CA ASP A 123 11.58 10.89 1.12
C ASP A 123 10.26 11.01 1.89
N ILE A 124 9.81 9.92 2.48
CA ILE A 124 8.54 9.89 3.25
C ILE A 124 8.76 9.16 4.56
N VAL A 125 8.24 9.73 5.64
CA VAL A 125 8.11 9.05 6.92
C VAL A 125 6.65 8.88 7.29
N PHE A 126 6.25 7.68 7.68
CA PHE A 126 4.86 7.37 8.06
C PHE A 126 4.68 7.26 9.58
N CYS A 127 3.55 7.76 10.09
CA CYS A 127 2.98 7.30 11.34
C CYS A 127 2.39 5.90 11.11
N HIS A 128 3.08 4.83 11.56
CA HIS A 128 2.79 3.44 11.17
C HIS A 128 1.43 2.94 11.65
N ARG A 129 0.92 3.49 12.76
CA ARG A 129 -0.42 3.22 13.31
C ARG A 129 -0.96 4.46 14.00
N PRO A 130 -2.30 4.57 14.17
CA PRO A 130 -2.88 5.65 14.94
C PRO A 130 -2.48 5.53 16.41
N ASP A 131 -2.24 6.68 17.05
CA ASP A 131 -2.00 6.80 18.48
C ASP A 131 -3.00 7.80 19.08
N ARG A 132 -4.04 7.29 19.71
CA ARG A 132 -5.08 8.11 20.34
C ARG A 132 -4.71 8.57 21.77
N GLN A 133 -3.53 8.19 22.27
CA GLN A 133 -3.06 8.61 23.59
C GLN A 133 -2.11 9.80 23.50
N THR A 134 -1.41 9.98 22.37
CA THR A 134 -0.60 11.17 22.12
C THR A 134 -1.48 12.26 21.51
N PRO A 135 -1.43 13.50 22.03
CA PRO A 135 -2.14 14.61 21.41
C PRO A 135 -1.76 14.79 19.94
N ILE A 136 -2.76 14.93 19.07
CA ILE A 136 -2.55 15.00 17.61
C ILE A 136 -1.64 16.17 17.22
N GLU A 137 -1.71 17.31 17.96
CA GLU A 137 -0.84 18.45 17.74
C GLU A 137 0.63 18.12 18.01
N GLU A 138 0.93 17.28 18.99
CA GLU A 138 2.30 16.84 19.27
C GLU A 138 2.84 16.03 18.11
N THR A 139 2.06 15.07 17.62
CA THR A 139 2.41 14.25 16.46
C THR A 139 2.63 15.12 15.21
N CYS A 140 1.68 15.99 14.85
CA CYS A 140 1.81 16.88 13.69
C CYS A 140 3.04 17.80 13.78
N LYS A 141 3.30 18.39 14.94
CA LYS A 141 4.49 19.23 15.17
C LYS A 141 5.78 18.42 15.08
N ALA A 142 5.79 17.18 15.58
CA ALA A 142 6.96 16.32 15.51
C ALA A 142 7.27 15.90 14.07
N MET A 143 6.25 15.52 13.29
CA MET A 143 6.41 15.19 11.87
C MET A 143 6.89 16.39 11.06
N ASN A 144 6.34 17.58 11.29
CA ASN A 144 6.83 18.80 10.64
C ASN A 144 8.30 19.09 11.02
N ASN A 145 8.71 18.88 12.27
CA ASN A 145 10.11 19.05 12.66
C ASN A 145 11.08 18.13 11.92
N LEU A 146 10.67 16.90 11.57
CA LEU A 146 11.51 16.03 10.76
C LEU A 146 11.77 16.63 9.38
N ILE A 147 10.77 17.30 8.81
CA ILE A 147 10.91 17.99 7.52
C ILE A 147 11.79 19.23 7.66
N ASP A 148 11.56 20.07 8.67
CA ASP A 148 12.35 21.27 8.94
C ASP A 148 13.85 20.94 9.16
N LEU A 149 14.13 19.78 9.75
CA LEU A 149 15.50 19.27 9.96
C LEU A 149 16.09 18.61 8.68
N GLY A 150 15.34 18.48 7.60
CA GLY A 150 15.78 17.84 6.37
C GLY A 150 15.96 16.31 6.47
N LEU A 151 15.38 15.68 7.51
CA LEU A 151 15.47 14.23 7.69
C LEU A 151 14.41 13.48 6.90
N ALA A 152 13.33 14.14 6.50
CA ALA A 152 12.31 13.67 5.58
C ALA A 152 11.81 14.82 4.72
N PHE A 153 11.23 14.54 3.54
CA PHE A 153 10.63 15.59 2.69
C PHE A 153 9.13 15.66 2.82
N TYR A 154 8.50 14.52 3.10
CA TYR A 154 7.06 14.38 3.27
C TYR A 154 6.76 13.45 4.43
N TRP A 155 5.52 13.50 4.89
CA TRP A 155 5.02 12.51 5.84
C TRP A 155 3.64 12.01 5.44
N GLY A 156 3.28 10.85 5.97
CA GLY A 156 1.99 10.19 5.76
C GLY A 156 1.53 9.43 6.99
N THR A 157 0.35 8.85 6.89
CA THR A 157 -0.28 8.03 7.91
C THR A 157 -0.44 6.60 7.41
N SER A 158 -0.62 5.63 8.31
CA SER A 158 -0.87 4.24 7.94
C SER A 158 -1.93 3.62 8.83
N GLU A 159 -3.00 3.09 8.20
CA GLU A 159 -4.16 2.48 8.87
C GLU A 159 -4.91 3.46 9.79
N TRP A 160 -4.83 4.76 9.53
CA TRP A 160 -5.61 5.75 10.27
C TRP A 160 -7.05 5.81 9.77
N GLU A 161 -7.99 6.04 10.68
CA GLU A 161 -9.38 6.33 10.32
C GLU A 161 -9.49 7.75 9.72
N SER A 162 -10.51 7.95 8.89
CA SER A 162 -10.70 9.21 8.17
C SER A 162 -10.88 10.42 9.08
N ASP A 163 -11.53 10.26 10.23
CA ASP A 163 -11.72 11.31 11.25
C ASP A 163 -10.38 11.81 11.80
N LEU A 164 -9.48 10.89 12.15
CA LEU A 164 -8.17 11.23 12.67
C LEU A 164 -7.27 11.88 11.61
N ILE A 165 -7.36 11.43 10.36
CA ILE A 165 -6.64 12.07 9.25
C ILE A 165 -7.17 13.49 9.03
N MET A 166 -8.50 13.69 9.02
CA MET A 166 -9.11 15.02 8.89
C MET A 166 -8.70 15.94 10.04
N GLU A 167 -8.63 15.42 11.27
CA GLU A 167 -8.15 16.16 12.45
C GLU A 167 -6.69 16.60 12.24
N ALA A 168 -5.81 15.70 11.76
CA ALA A 168 -4.43 16.05 11.45
C ALA A 168 -4.33 17.16 10.38
N TYR A 169 -5.13 17.09 9.32
CA TYR A 169 -5.19 18.17 8.32
C TYR A 169 -5.62 19.50 8.94
N LYS A 170 -6.65 19.50 9.79
CA LYS A 170 -7.14 20.69 10.46
C LYS A 170 -6.07 21.31 11.39
N VAL A 171 -5.43 20.48 12.20
CA VAL A 171 -4.34 20.92 13.08
C VAL A 171 -3.18 21.52 12.26
N CYS A 172 -2.79 20.88 11.18
CA CYS A 172 -1.75 21.39 10.30
C CYS A 172 -2.13 22.74 9.68
N GLU A 173 -3.37 22.92 9.25
CA GLU A 173 -3.87 24.19 8.71
C GLU A 173 -3.85 25.30 9.78
N GLU A 174 -4.37 25.03 10.97
CA GLU A 174 -4.42 25.98 12.09
C GLU A 174 -3.02 26.41 12.57
N LEU A 175 -2.09 25.46 12.64
CA LEU A 175 -0.72 25.71 13.10
C LEU A 175 0.27 26.02 11.98
N LYS A 176 -0.19 26.11 10.73
CA LYS A 176 0.63 26.36 9.53
C LYS A 176 1.76 25.34 9.37
N LEU A 177 1.47 24.08 9.61
CA LEU A 177 2.37 22.95 9.44
C LEU A 177 2.12 22.27 8.08
N ILE A 178 3.10 21.50 7.62
CA ILE A 178 2.96 20.66 6.42
C ILE A 178 2.05 19.46 6.76
N PRO A 179 0.91 19.27 6.06
CA PRO A 179 0.01 18.15 6.32
C PRO A 179 0.54 16.83 5.74
N PRO A 180 -0.04 15.66 6.14
CA PRO A 180 0.28 14.39 5.51
C PRO A 180 -0.15 14.40 4.05
N ILE A 181 0.67 13.82 3.17
CA ILE A 181 0.38 13.77 1.72
C ILE A 181 -0.30 12.47 1.30
N CYS A 182 -0.20 11.42 2.10
CA CYS A 182 -0.70 10.10 1.75
C CYS A 182 -1.04 9.26 2.99
N GLU A 183 -1.85 8.24 2.73
CA GLU A 183 -2.19 7.19 3.67
C GLU A 183 -1.71 5.84 3.12
N GLN A 184 -1.08 5.01 3.96
CA GLN A 184 -0.76 3.63 3.62
C GLN A 184 -1.81 2.69 4.20
N CYS A 185 -2.68 2.15 3.36
CA CYS A 185 -3.83 1.34 3.77
C CYS A 185 -3.90 -0.02 3.09
N ASN A 186 -4.60 -0.96 3.74
CA ASN A 186 -4.95 -2.24 3.14
C ASN A 186 -6.01 -2.03 2.05
N TYR A 187 -5.71 -2.48 0.84
CA TYR A 187 -6.68 -2.44 -0.25
C TYR A 187 -6.47 -3.58 -1.24
N ASN A 188 -7.53 -4.31 -1.52
CA ASN A 188 -7.55 -5.39 -2.48
C ASN A 188 -9.00 -5.74 -2.83
N MET A 189 -9.23 -6.71 -3.73
CA MET A 189 -10.56 -7.11 -4.17
C MET A 189 -11.54 -7.49 -3.05
N PHE A 190 -11.05 -7.86 -1.86
CA PHE A 190 -11.88 -8.27 -0.72
C PHE A 190 -11.93 -7.25 0.42
N VAL A 191 -10.97 -6.32 0.49
CA VAL A 191 -10.91 -5.25 1.49
C VAL A 191 -10.99 -3.92 0.74
N ARG A 192 -12.16 -3.28 0.75
CA ARG A 192 -12.47 -2.12 -0.11
C ARG A 192 -12.97 -0.90 0.63
N GLU A 193 -13.65 -1.11 1.77
CA GLU A 193 -14.42 -0.08 2.49
C GLU A 193 -13.62 1.20 2.71
N ARG A 194 -12.38 1.08 3.18
CA ARG A 194 -11.56 2.23 3.55
C ARG A 194 -11.27 3.12 2.34
N VAL A 195 -10.78 2.55 1.26
CA VAL A 195 -10.39 3.31 0.07
C VAL A 195 -11.60 3.78 -0.75
N GLU A 196 -12.64 2.97 -0.87
CA GLU A 196 -13.75 3.26 -1.78
C GLU A 196 -14.92 4.02 -1.12
N ASP A 197 -15.00 3.99 0.21
CA ASP A 197 -16.05 4.68 0.97
C ASP A 197 -15.48 5.64 2.03
N GLU A 198 -14.80 5.14 3.06
CA GLU A 198 -14.36 5.94 4.21
C GLU A 198 -13.48 7.13 3.81
N TYR A 199 -12.55 6.96 2.86
CA TYR A 199 -11.62 8.02 2.44
C TYR A 199 -12.13 8.92 1.32
N ARG A 200 -13.37 8.77 0.90
CA ARG A 200 -13.97 9.54 -0.20
C ARG A 200 -13.78 11.05 -0.05
N ASP A 201 -14.08 11.57 1.13
CA ASP A 201 -13.96 13.00 1.40
C ASP A 201 -12.51 13.47 1.52
N LEU A 202 -11.61 12.60 1.99
CA LEU A 202 -10.17 12.88 1.99
C LEU A 202 -9.63 13.06 0.57
N PHE A 203 -10.05 12.19 -0.36
CA PHE A 203 -9.66 12.31 -1.77
C PHE A 203 -10.25 13.56 -2.43
N LYS A 204 -11.54 13.86 -2.17
CA LYS A 204 -12.21 15.02 -2.74
C LYS A 204 -11.64 16.34 -2.21
N LYS A 205 -11.49 16.45 -0.89
CA LYS A 205 -11.14 17.70 -0.20
C LYS A 205 -9.64 17.95 -0.17
N TYR A 206 -8.85 16.93 0.17
CA TYR A 206 -7.41 17.08 0.42
C TYR A 206 -6.54 16.50 -0.71
N LYS A 207 -7.14 15.80 -1.67
CA LYS A 207 -6.42 15.09 -2.74
C LYS A 207 -5.36 14.15 -2.17
N MET A 208 -5.68 13.48 -1.06
CA MET A 208 -4.77 12.56 -0.37
C MET A 208 -4.36 11.42 -1.33
N GLY A 209 -3.07 11.05 -1.31
CA GLY A 209 -2.58 9.88 -2.05
C GLY A 209 -2.73 8.60 -1.23
N THR A 210 -2.61 7.45 -1.90
CA THR A 210 -2.53 6.16 -1.21
C THR A 210 -1.32 5.35 -1.63
N THR A 211 -0.74 4.63 -0.66
CA THR A 211 0.24 3.58 -0.88
C THR A 211 -0.37 2.28 -0.37
N ILE A 212 -0.65 1.35 -1.27
CA ILE A 212 -1.47 0.18 -0.96
C ILE A 212 -0.60 -0.98 -0.49
N TRP A 213 -0.90 -1.53 0.70
CA TRP A 213 -0.29 -2.77 1.17
C TRP A 213 -1.27 -3.95 1.10
N SER A 214 -0.74 -5.18 1.08
CA SER A 214 -1.50 -6.44 0.95
C SER A 214 -2.44 -6.52 -0.26
N PRO A 215 -2.01 -6.10 -1.48
CA PRO A 215 -2.86 -6.10 -2.67
C PRO A 215 -3.33 -7.51 -3.08
N LEU A 216 -2.63 -8.55 -2.63
CA LEU A 216 -2.98 -9.95 -2.86
C LEU A 216 -3.65 -10.63 -1.66
N PHE A 217 -4.14 -9.85 -0.68
CA PHE A 217 -4.83 -10.38 0.51
C PHE A 217 -4.05 -11.51 1.18
N SER A 218 -2.82 -11.25 1.62
CA SER A 218 -1.89 -12.25 2.19
C SER A 218 -1.62 -13.46 1.26
N GLY A 219 -1.78 -13.27 -0.05
CA GLY A 219 -1.58 -14.30 -1.06
C GLY A 219 -2.83 -15.14 -1.37
N ILE A 220 -3.98 -14.86 -0.77
CA ILE A 220 -5.24 -15.55 -1.04
C ILE A 220 -5.69 -15.29 -2.49
N LEU A 221 -5.52 -14.07 -2.99
CA LEU A 221 -5.82 -13.68 -4.37
C LEU A 221 -4.87 -14.28 -5.44
N THR A 222 -3.92 -15.13 -5.04
CA THR A 222 -3.19 -15.98 -5.99
C THR A 222 -3.95 -17.25 -6.36
N GLY A 223 -4.98 -17.61 -5.56
CA GLY A 223 -5.75 -18.86 -5.71
C GLY A 223 -5.05 -20.11 -5.19
N LYS A 224 -3.84 -20.00 -4.63
CA LYS A 224 -3.05 -21.17 -4.19
C LYS A 224 -3.66 -21.94 -3.01
N TYR A 225 -4.61 -21.33 -2.30
CA TYR A 225 -5.25 -21.91 -1.11
C TYR A 225 -6.62 -22.55 -1.38
N ILE A 226 -7.11 -22.51 -2.63
CA ILE A 226 -8.45 -23.04 -3.00
C ILE A 226 -8.53 -24.54 -2.74
N LYS A 227 -7.53 -25.32 -3.17
CA LYS A 227 -7.53 -26.79 -3.02
C LYS A 227 -7.05 -27.22 -1.65
N GLU A 228 -5.90 -26.73 -1.26
CA GLU A 228 -5.24 -27.07 0.00
C GLU A 228 -4.35 -25.91 0.46
N ILE A 229 -4.00 -25.88 1.73
CA ILE A 229 -3.04 -24.93 2.27
C ILE A 229 -1.65 -25.57 2.17
N PRO A 230 -0.75 -25.07 1.30
CA PRO A 230 0.59 -25.63 1.15
C PRO A 230 1.34 -25.64 2.49
N LYS A 231 2.08 -26.71 2.78
CA LYS A 231 2.80 -26.87 4.05
C LYS A 231 3.85 -25.78 4.30
N ASP A 232 4.46 -25.26 3.22
CA ASP A 232 5.44 -24.17 3.22
C ASP A 232 4.80 -22.78 3.13
N SER A 233 3.48 -22.68 3.30
CA SER A 233 2.79 -21.39 3.28
C SER A 233 3.08 -20.57 4.53
N ARG A 234 3.08 -19.24 4.39
CA ARG A 234 3.22 -18.31 5.51
C ARG A 234 2.18 -18.51 6.63
N PHE A 235 1.01 -19.07 6.32
CA PHE A 235 -0.04 -19.35 7.30
C PHE A 235 0.28 -20.53 8.20
N ASN A 236 1.02 -21.53 7.73
CA ASN A 236 1.46 -22.65 8.56
C ASN A 236 2.65 -22.28 9.48
N ASN A 237 3.37 -21.21 9.14
CA ASN A 237 4.56 -20.79 9.88
C ASN A 237 4.31 -19.66 10.89
N ASN A 238 3.05 -19.35 11.22
CA ASN A 238 2.62 -18.24 12.09
C ASN A 238 3.20 -16.87 11.70
N ASN A 239 3.69 -16.72 10.46
CA ASN A 239 4.32 -15.51 9.94
C ASN A 239 3.33 -14.57 9.24
N ASP A 240 2.04 -14.63 9.61
CA ASP A 240 1.00 -13.76 8.99
C ASP A 240 1.08 -12.31 9.46
N GLY A 241 2.04 -12.00 10.33
CA GLY A 241 2.33 -10.62 10.75
C GLY A 241 1.16 -9.92 11.44
N GLY A 242 0.23 -10.68 12.02
CA GLY A 242 -0.96 -10.14 12.69
C GLY A 242 -2.10 -9.77 11.73
N SER A 243 -2.00 -10.08 10.43
CA SER A 243 -3.13 -9.87 9.51
C SER A 243 -4.23 -10.89 9.79
N ASN A 244 -5.47 -10.41 9.97
CA ASN A 244 -6.65 -11.28 10.13
C ASN A 244 -7.12 -11.89 8.80
N SER A 245 -6.41 -11.67 7.69
CA SER A 245 -6.83 -12.08 6.35
C SER A 245 -7.07 -13.59 6.24
N PHE A 246 -6.18 -14.39 6.85
CA PHE A 246 -6.32 -15.85 6.80
C PHE A 246 -7.51 -16.34 7.60
N LYS A 247 -7.72 -15.79 8.82
CA LYS A 247 -8.89 -16.13 9.63
C LYS A 247 -10.17 -15.76 8.88
N THR A 248 -10.25 -14.54 8.36
CA THR A 248 -11.41 -14.08 7.57
C THR A 248 -11.67 -14.99 6.37
N TYR A 249 -10.61 -15.42 5.66
CA TYR A 249 -10.74 -16.37 4.56
C TYR A 249 -11.25 -17.71 5.02
N MET A 250 -10.71 -18.28 6.10
CA MET A 250 -11.11 -19.60 6.60
C MET A 250 -12.55 -19.62 7.12
N ASP A 251 -12.96 -18.56 7.81
CA ASP A 251 -14.33 -18.42 8.33
C ASP A 251 -15.38 -18.38 7.19
N ASN A 252 -14.96 -17.92 6.00
CA ASN A 252 -15.83 -17.76 4.83
C ASN A 252 -15.31 -18.53 3.60
N LYS A 253 -14.52 -19.59 3.79
CA LYS A 253 -13.74 -20.26 2.74
C LYS A 253 -14.57 -20.64 1.51
N LYS A 254 -15.76 -21.20 1.70
CA LYS A 254 -16.62 -21.64 0.59
C LYS A 254 -17.02 -20.49 -0.34
N GLU A 255 -17.36 -19.34 0.24
CA GLU A 255 -17.73 -18.15 -0.52
C GLU A 255 -16.53 -17.57 -1.26
N TYR A 256 -15.41 -17.40 -0.55
CA TYR A 256 -14.18 -16.88 -1.15
C TYR A 256 -13.66 -17.79 -2.27
N ASP A 257 -13.65 -19.11 -2.07
CA ASP A 257 -13.21 -20.06 -3.11
C ASP A 257 -14.09 -19.96 -4.37
N ALA A 258 -15.41 -19.83 -4.21
CA ALA A 258 -16.31 -19.66 -5.35
C ALA A 258 -16.02 -18.36 -6.13
N LYS A 259 -15.75 -17.25 -5.43
CA LYS A 259 -15.34 -15.98 -6.03
C LYS A 259 -13.98 -16.11 -6.71
N LEU A 260 -12.99 -16.68 -6.04
CA LEU A 260 -11.64 -16.89 -6.57
C LEU A 260 -11.64 -17.74 -7.85
N MET A 261 -12.45 -18.80 -7.92
CA MET A 261 -12.57 -19.64 -9.12
C MET A 261 -13.15 -18.85 -10.30
N LYS A 262 -14.19 -18.03 -10.08
CA LYS A 262 -14.76 -17.18 -11.15
C LYS A 262 -13.78 -16.10 -11.60
N LEU A 263 -13.10 -15.42 -10.67
CA LEU A 263 -12.07 -14.43 -10.99
C LEU A 263 -10.91 -15.05 -11.76
N LYS A 264 -10.51 -16.27 -11.40
CA LYS A 264 -9.49 -17.03 -12.14
C LYS A 264 -9.94 -17.34 -13.56
N GLU A 265 -11.21 -17.68 -13.75
CA GLU A 265 -11.77 -17.91 -15.10
C GLU A 265 -11.73 -16.63 -15.95
N ILE A 266 -12.08 -15.46 -15.39
CA ILE A 266 -11.95 -14.16 -16.07
C ILE A 266 -10.49 -13.92 -16.46
N ALA A 267 -9.55 -14.09 -15.51
CA ALA A 267 -8.13 -13.89 -15.74
C ALA A 267 -7.59 -14.76 -16.90
N GLU A 268 -7.85 -16.06 -16.83
CA GLU A 268 -7.31 -17.03 -17.80
C GLU A 268 -7.98 -16.90 -19.17
N LYS A 269 -9.32 -16.85 -19.25
CA LYS A 269 -10.05 -16.91 -20.52
C LYS A 269 -10.12 -15.57 -21.26
N LYS A 270 -10.16 -14.43 -20.53
CA LYS A 270 -10.37 -13.11 -21.16
C LYS A 270 -9.09 -12.29 -21.29
N LEU A 271 -8.17 -12.45 -20.32
CA LEU A 271 -6.97 -11.62 -20.25
C LEU A 271 -5.67 -12.40 -20.49
N ASN A 272 -5.74 -13.73 -20.54
CA ASN A 272 -4.58 -14.61 -20.62
C ASN A 272 -3.52 -14.28 -19.55
N CYS A 273 -3.97 -14.19 -18.29
CA CYS A 273 -3.13 -13.86 -17.16
C CYS A 273 -3.45 -14.72 -15.94
N THR A 274 -2.62 -14.63 -14.90
CA THR A 274 -2.88 -15.29 -13.63
C THR A 274 -3.87 -14.48 -12.78
N LEU A 275 -4.52 -15.13 -11.81
CA LEU A 275 -5.40 -14.46 -10.86
C LEU A 275 -4.66 -13.37 -10.05
N ALA A 276 -3.39 -13.63 -9.67
CA ALA A 276 -2.55 -12.63 -9.00
C ALA A 276 -2.34 -11.38 -9.86
N GLN A 277 -2.04 -11.56 -11.15
CA GLN A 277 -1.88 -10.45 -12.09
C GLN A 277 -3.18 -9.67 -12.29
N LEU A 278 -4.32 -10.34 -12.38
CA LEU A 278 -5.62 -9.68 -12.43
C LEU A 278 -5.88 -8.86 -11.17
N ALA A 279 -5.62 -9.42 -9.99
CA ALA A 279 -5.84 -8.75 -8.72
C ALA A 279 -4.96 -7.48 -8.58
N LEU A 280 -3.69 -7.56 -8.93
CA LEU A 280 -2.78 -6.42 -8.94
C LEU A 280 -3.19 -5.36 -9.97
N ALA A 281 -3.57 -5.77 -11.18
CA ALA A 281 -4.06 -4.87 -12.22
C ALA A 281 -5.33 -4.15 -11.77
N TRP A 282 -6.23 -4.84 -11.07
CA TRP A 282 -7.45 -4.26 -10.51
C TRP A 282 -7.15 -3.19 -9.45
N VAL A 283 -6.16 -3.41 -8.57
CA VAL A 283 -5.75 -2.43 -7.57
C VAL A 283 -5.20 -1.16 -8.23
N ILE A 284 -4.27 -1.28 -9.16
CA ILE A 284 -3.67 -0.10 -9.83
C ILE A 284 -4.62 0.56 -10.84
N ALA A 285 -5.71 -0.11 -11.26
CA ALA A 285 -6.75 0.51 -12.05
C ALA A 285 -7.55 1.56 -11.27
N ASN A 286 -7.55 1.51 -9.93
CA ASN A 286 -8.17 2.57 -9.14
C ASN A 286 -7.32 3.85 -9.23
N PRO A 287 -7.88 4.98 -9.74
CA PRO A 287 -7.15 6.25 -9.83
C PRO A 287 -6.71 6.83 -8.49
N ASP A 288 -7.38 6.45 -7.38
CA ASP A 288 -6.99 6.84 -6.03
C ASP A 288 -5.80 6.02 -5.48
N THR A 289 -5.34 4.99 -6.20
CA THR A 289 -4.11 4.26 -5.90
C THR A 289 -2.91 4.97 -6.51
N SER A 290 -2.06 5.60 -5.69
CA SER A 290 -0.81 6.20 -6.19
C SER A 290 0.26 5.15 -6.44
N THR A 291 0.44 4.20 -5.52
CA THR A 291 1.36 3.07 -5.66
C THR A 291 0.85 1.84 -4.92
N CYS A 292 1.13 0.66 -5.47
CA CYS A 292 0.77 -0.64 -4.94
C CYS A 292 2.04 -1.38 -4.53
N LEU A 293 2.21 -1.66 -3.23
CA LEU A 293 3.40 -2.28 -2.68
C LEU A 293 3.41 -3.78 -2.94
N LEU A 294 4.43 -4.24 -3.64
CA LEU A 294 4.68 -5.63 -3.89
C LEU A 294 5.64 -6.19 -2.84
N GLY A 295 5.31 -7.34 -2.28
CA GLY A 295 6.19 -8.16 -1.46
C GLY A 295 6.24 -9.57 -2.03
N ALA A 296 7.41 -10.19 -2.02
CA ALA A 296 7.59 -11.54 -2.53
C ALA A 296 8.58 -12.31 -1.67
N SER A 297 8.33 -13.60 -1.46
CA SER A 297 9.26 -14.52 -0.80
C SER A 297 10.27 -15.16 -1.76
N LYS A 298 10.15 -14.88 -3.06
CA LYS A 298 11.05 -15.34 -4.14
C LYS A 298 11.01 -14.31 -5.28
N THR A 299 12.13 -14.07 -5.94
CA THR A 299 12.23 -13.10 -7.04
C THR A 299 11.33 -13.42 -8.24
N ASN A 300 11.16 -14.71 -8.58
CA ASN A 300 10.28 -15.10 -9.67
C ASN A 300 8.80 -14.71 -9.44
N GLN A 301 8.34 -14.62 -8.18
CA GLN A 301 7.00 -14.11 -7.88
C GLN A 301 6.91 -12.61 -8.21
N LEU A 302 7.96 -11.87 -7.97
CA LEU A 302 8.02 -10.45 -8.28
C LEU A 302 8.03 -10.20 -9.78
N GLU A 303 8.81 -10.98 -10.54
CA GLU A 303 8.79 -10.97 -12.02
C GLU A 303 7.40 -11.22 -12.59
N GLU A 304 6.70 -12.23 -12.06
CA GLU A 304 5.33 -12.53 -12.47
C GLU A 304 4.35 -11.40 -12.10
N ASN A 305 4.55 -10.77 -10.94
CA ASN A 305 3.70 -9.68 -10.49
C ASN A 305 3.83 -8.43 -11.37
N PHE A 306 5.01 -8.10 -11.88
CA PHE A 306 5.20 -6.96 -12.79
C PHE A 306 4.41 -7.09 -14.09
N LYS A 307 4.13 -8.30 -14.57
CA LYS A 307 3.29 -8.53 -15.75
C LYS A 307 1.84 -8.02 -15.56
N ALA A 308 1.42 -7.79 -14.33
CA ALA A 308 0.13 -7.16 -14.03
C ALA A 308 -0.01 -5.77 -14.64
N PHE A 309 1.09 -5.05 -14.90
CA PHE A 309 1.05 -3.75 -15.57
C PHE A 309 0.51 -3.86 -17.00
N GLU A 310 0.84 -4.92 -17.74
CA GLU A 310 0.29 -5.16 -19.07
C GLU A 310 -1.17 -5.64 -19.01
N VAL A 311 -1.58 -6.31 -17.93
CA VAL A 311 -2.98 -6.69 -17.70
C VAL A 311 -3.82 -5.45 -17.42
N TYR A 312 -3.32 -4.52 -16.60
CA TYR A 312 -3.98 -3.25 -16.30
C TYR A 312 -4.41 -2.48 -17.56
N LYS A 313 -3.54 -2.42 -18.58
CA LYS A 313 -3.82 -1.75 -19.86
C LYS A 313 -4.95 -2.40 -20.67
N LYS A 314 -5.34 -3.64 -20.32
CA LYS A 314 -6.39 -4.42 -21.00
C LYS A 314 -7.73 -4.42 -20.25
N LEU A 315 -7.77 -3.84 -19.03
CA LEU A 315 -9.00 -3.77 -18.25
C LEU A 315 -9.97 -2.77 -18.87
N ASP A 316 -10.99 -3.27 -19.52
CA ASP A 316 -12.10 -2.46 -20.04
C ASP A 316 -13.31 -2.45 -19.07
N LYS A 317 -14.30 -1.62 -19.40
CA LYS A 317 -15.53 -1.48 -18.62
C LYS A 317 -16.28 -2.82 -18.45
N ASN A 318 -16.31 -3.68 -19.47
CA ASN A 318 -17.05 -4.95 -19.42
C ASN A 318 -16.38 -5.94 -18.47
N ILE A 319 -15.04 -6.01 -18.52
CA ILE A 319 -14.25 -6.84 -17.63
C ILE A 319 -14.41 -6.35 -16.17
N LEU A 320 -14.32 -5.03 -15.94
CA LEU A 320 -14.51 -4.44 -14.61
C LEU A 320 -15.91 -4.74 -14.06
N LEU A 321 -16.97 -4.61 -14.86
CA LEU A 321 -18.34 -4.96 -14.45
C LEU A 321 -18.48 -6.43 -14.08
N GLU A 322 -17.83 -7.33 -14.80
CA GLU A 322 -17.87 -8.77 -14.51
C GLU A 322 -17.12 -9.11 -13.22
N ILE A 323 -15.99 -8.43 -12.97
CA ILE A 323 -15.27 -8.53 -11.70
C ILE A 323 -16.15 -8.04 -10.55
N GLU A 324 -16.80 -6.88 -10.69
CA GLU A 324 -17.69 -6.32 -9.67
C GLU A 324 -18.86 -7.26 -9.34
N LYS A 325 -19.52 -7.82 -10.36
CA LYS A 325 -20.58 -8.82 -10.18
C LYS A 325 -20.09 -10.09 -9.48
N THR A 326 -18.86 -10.50 -9.76
CA THR A 326 -18.26 -11.69 -9.14
C THR A 326 -17.91 -11.44 -7.68
N LEU A 327 -17.34 -10.29 -7.37
CA LEU A 327 -16.97 -9.90 -6.02
C LEU A 327 -18.21 -9.66 -5.13
N ASN A 328 -19.22 -8.97 -5.66
CA ASN A 328 -20.45 -8.61 -4.97
C ASN A 328 -20.20 -8.04 -3.56
N ASN A 329 -19.22 -7.15 -3.44
CA ASN A 329 -18.80 -6.53 -2.20
C ASN A 329 -18.43 -5.05 -2.39
N THR A 330 -19.03 -4.39 -3.38
CA THR A 330 -18.84 -2.96 -3.60
C THR A 330 -19.33 -2.19 -2.38
N PRO A 331 -18.51 -1.33 -1.79
CA PRO A 331 -18.94 -0.48 -0.69
C PRO A 331 -20.12 0.41 -1.10
N ARG A 332 -20.97 0.74 -0.14
CA ARG A 332 -22.12 1.62 -0.40
C ARG A 332 -21.63 2.97 -0.92
N GLY A 333 -22.34 3.48 -1.93
CA GLY A 333 -22.21 4.86 -2.37
C GLY A 333 -22.86 5.84 -1.39
N GLU A 334 -22.69 7.14 -1.65
CA GLU A 334 -23.47 8.17 -0.96
C GLU A 334 -24.94 8.03 -1.31
N ILE A 335 -25.82 8.41 -0.38
CA ILE A 335 -27.25 8.51 -0.66
C ILE A 335 -27.52 9.96 -1.09
N ASP A 336 -28.06 10.15 -2.30
CA ASP A 336 -28.69 11.42 -2.66
C ASP A 336 -30.05 11.51 -1.99
N TYR A 337 -30.12 12.20 -0.89
CA TYR A 337 -31.36 12.36 -0.12
C TYR A 337 -32.44 13.16 -0.82
N ARG A 338 -32.13 13.86 -1.92
CA ARG A 338 -33.17 14.55 -2.73
C ARG A 338 -34.09 13.55 -3.41
N ASP A 339 -33.51 12.45 -3.89
CA ASP A 339 -34.25 11.41 -4.60
C ASP A 339 -34.21 10.06 -3.88
N TRP A 340 -33.56 9.97 -2.70
CA TRP A 340 -33.32 8.75 -1.95
C TRP A 340 -32.65 7.65 -2.78
N LYS A 341 -31.78 8.07 -3.69
CA LYS A 341 -31.02 7.19 -4.56
C LYS A 341 -29.61 6.99 -4.05
N GLU A 342 -29.16 5.76 -4.07
CA GLU A 342 -27.77 5.44 -3.82
C GLU A 342 -26.94 5.84 -5.05
N LEU A 343 -25.89 6.63 -4.84
CA LEU A 343 -24.92 7.00 -5.87
C LEU A 343 -23.87 5.90 -6.03
N PRO A 344 -23.26 5.75 -7.21
CA PRO A 344 -22.16 4.81 -7.40
C PRO A 344 -21.01 5.09 -6.42
N SER A 345 -20.27 4.03 -6.02
CA SER A 345 -19.04 4.20 -5.25
C SER A 345 -18.06 5.09 -6.01
N ARG A 346 -17.15 5.77 -5.29
CA ARG A 346 -16.15 6.65 -5.91
C ARG A 346 -15.34 5.93 -6.99
N ARG A 347 -14.91 4.70 -6.74
CA ARG A 347 -14.19 3.90 -7.73
C ARG A 347 -15.01 3.73 -9.01
N ASN A 348 -16.27 3.37 -8.90
CA ASN A 348 -17.14 3.15 -10.05
C ASN A 348 -17.37 4.44 -10.83
N ILE A 349 -17.53 5.58 -10.15
CA ILE A 349 -17.60 6.89 -10.81
C ILE A 349 -16.32 7.18 -11.60
N LEU A 350 -15.14 7.00 -10.98
CA LEU A 350 -13.85 7.31 -11.61
C LEU A 350 -13.54 6.39 -12.81
N LEU A 351 -14.02 5.16 -12.78
CA LEU A 351 -13.84 4.18 -13.87
C LEU A 351 -15.00 4.17 -14.87
N ASP A 352 -15.99 5.06 -14.71
CA ASP A 352 -17.22 5.09 -15.52
C ASP A 352 -17.90 3.71 -15.60
N VAL A 353 -17.96 3.02 -14.46
CA VAL A 353 -18.60 1.70 -14.32
C VAL A 353 -20.01 1.88 -13.82
N ASP A 354 -21.00 1.65 -14.68
CA ASP A 354 -22.43 1.75 -14.33
C ASP A 354 -22.87 0.50 -13.56
N TYR A 355 -22.87 0.59 -12.23
CA TYR A 355 -23.14 -0.54 -11.33
C TYR A 355 -24.65 -0.80 -11.10
N TYR A 356 -25.52 0.22 -11.34
CA TYR A 356 -26.89 0.25 -10.85
C TYR A 356 -27.97 -0.37 -11.74
N LYS A 357 -27.63 -1.03 -12.83
CA LYS A 357 -28.62 -1.68 -13.69
C LYS A 357 -28.88 -3.15 -13.35
N GLY A 358 -28.57 -3.60 -12.16
CA GLY A 358 -28.69 -5.01 -11.78
C GLY A 358 -29.43 -5.33 -10.47
N GLY A 359 -30.02 -4.36 -9.82
CA GLY A 359 -30.63 -4.52 -8.50
C GLY A 359 -32.10 -4.08 -8.39
N SER A 360 -32.90 -4.39 -9.39
CA SER A 360 -34.37 -4.33 -9.24
C SER A 360 -34.96 -5.62 -9.79
N ASN A 361 -35.08 -6.59 -8.90
CA ASN A 361 -36.21 -7.55 -8.82
C ASN A 361 -36.17 -8.22 -7.46
#